data_d3d526753cd56a66aaf2380ed22bc584
#
_entry.id   d3d526753cd56a66aaf2380ed22bc584
#
_cell.length_a   1.000
_cell.length_b   1.000
_cell.length_c   1.000
_cell.angle_alpha   90.00
_cell.angle_beta   90.00
_cell.angle_gamma   90.00
#
_symmetry.space_group_name_H-M   'P 1'
#
loop_
_entity.id
_entity.type
_entity.pdbx_description
1 polymer ?
#
loop_
_entity_poly.entity_id
_entity_poly.type
_entity_poly.pdbx_seq_one_letter_code
_entity_poly.pdbx_strand_id
1 'polypeptide(L)'
;MANAIFSLSSSDRWFKCPASAYLNYSAEYKVGIPAATGTLIHEMCEMLLKGRLKDMTLRDYWLGKVQVVEDFEIEVDEDMIACAETYVEYIHKRKEELNAKMLIEEKVYMDEISTKCFGTADTILIGEDRIAVIDLKSGKWGVDVERNKQLMIYGLGALARY
;
A
#
# COMPACT_ATOMS: atom_id res chain seq x y z
N MET A 1 -3.70 18.22 -0.41
CA MET A 1 -3.47 17.42 -1.63
C MET A 1 -4.79 17.10 -2.28
N ALA A 2 -4.88 17.00 -3.62
CA ALA A 2 -6.13 16.64 -4.28
C ALA A 2 -6.46 15.17 -3.96
N ASN A 3 -7.68 14.90 -3.51
CA ASN A 3 -8.14 13.54 -3.26
C ASN A 3 -8.61 12.89 -4.57
N ALA A 4 -8.29 11.61 -4.77
CA ALA A 4 -8.79 10.84 -5.89
C ALA A 4 -10.29 10.59 -5.75
N ILE A 5 -11.08 10.89 -6.77
CA ILE A 5 -12.49 10.47 -6.83
C ILE A 5 -12.55 8.97 -7.10
N PHE A 6 -11.77 8.52 -8.11
CA PHE A 6 -11.61 7.12 -8.45
C PHE A 6 -10.30 6.60 -7.86
N SER A 7 -10.26 6.45 -6.51
CA SER A 7 -9.07 5.88 -5.85
C SER A 7 -8.81 4.45 -6.33
N LEU A 8 -7.57 4.15 -6.71
CA LEU A 8 -7.20 2.82 -7.20
C LEU A 8 -7.40 1.75 -6.12
N SER A 9 -7.17 2.08 -4.85
CA SER A 9 -7.40 1.17 -3.71
C SER A 9 -8.88 0.82 -3.50
N SER A 10 -9.81 1.60 -4.04
CA SER A 10 -11.26 1.33 -3.97
C SER A 10 -11.87 0.86 -5.29
N SER A 11 -11.03 0.44 -6.23
CA SER A 11 -11.45 0.08 -7.60
C SER A 11 -12.49 -1.03 -7.63
N ASP A 12 -12.38 -2.07 -6.79
CA ASP A 12 -13.39 -3.13 -6.75
C ASP A 12 -14.81 -2.59 -6.49
N ARG A 13 -14.93 -1.55 -5.67
CA ARG A 13 -16.20 -0.91 -5.37
C ARG A 13 -16.73 -0.10 -6.52
N TRP A 14 -15.94 0.83 -7.08
CA TRP A 14 -16.44 1.70 -8.14
C TRP A 14 -16.51 1.03 -9.51
N PHE A 15 -15.81 -0.08 -9.75
CA PHE A 15 -16.08 -0.94 -10.90
C PHE A 15 -17.46 -1.59 -10.83
N LYS A 16 -17.93 -1.94 -9.64
CA LYS A 16 -19.28 -2.51 -9.45
C LYS A 16 -20.36 -1.43 -9.46
N CYS A 17 -20.07 -0.26 -8.93
CA CYS A 17 -20.99 0.88 -8.84
C CYS A 17 -20.24 2.20 -9.02
N PRO A 18 -20.14 2.76 -10.25
CA PRO A 18 -19.42 4.00 -10.50
C PRO A 18 -19.87 5.18 -9.65
N ALA A 19 -21.16 5.29 -9.32
CA ALA A 19 -21.70 6.33 -8.46
C ALA A 19 -21.09 6.30 -7.05
N SER A 20 -20.63 5.14 -6.58
CA SER A 20 -20.00 4.98 -5.28
C SER A 20 -18.72 5.80 -5.12
N ALA A 21 -18.02 6.12 -6.22
CA ALA A 21 -16.83 6.96 -6.21
C ALA A 21 -17.16 8.37 -5.69
N TYR A 22 -18.21 8.98 -6.27
CA TYR A 22 -18.66 10.32 -5.88
C TYR A 22 -19.31 10.35 -4.50
N LEU A 23 -20.12 9.35 -4.18
CA LEU A 23 -20.75 9.23 -2.87
C LEU A 23 -19.70 9.11 -1.76
N ASN A 24 -18.68 8.31 -1.98
CA ASN A 24 -17.59 8.16 -1.01
C ASN A 24 -16.69 9.39 -0.92
N TYR A 25 -16.49 10.09 -2.04
CA TYR A 25 -15.69 11.33 -2.04
C TYR A 25 -16.36 12.46 -1.22
N SER A 26 -17.70 12.50 -1.21
CA SER A 26 -18.48 13.47 -0.43
C SER A 26 -18.81 13.02 0.99
N ALA A 27 -18.56 11.73 1.33
CA ALA A 27 -18.81 11.22 2.67
C ALA A 27 -17.68 11.59 3.63
N GLU A 28 -18.05 11.78 4.90
CA GLU A 28 -17.06 11.90 5.97
C GLU A 28 -16.27 10.59 6.09
N TYR A 29 -14.96 10.70 5.95
CA TYR A 29 -14.07 9.53 6.07
C TYR A 29 -13.83 9.24 7.56
N LYS A 30 -14.27 8.07 8.02
CA LYS A 30 -14.02 7.60 9.39
C LYS A 30 -13.02 6.47 9.36
N VAL A 31 -11.87 6.72 9.94
CA VAL A 31 -10.85 5.70 10.19
C VAL A 31 -11.28 4.90 11.41
N GLY A 32 -11.05 3.59 11.39
CA GLY A 32 -11.16 2.73 12.56
C GLY A 32 -9.79 2.19 12.96
N ILE A 33 -9.68 1.66 14.17
CA ILE A 33 -8.43 1.07 14.70
C ILE A 33 -7.75 0.12 13.71
N PRO A 34 -8.44 -0.82 13.01
CA PRO A 34 -7.77 -1.70 12.06
C PRO A 34 -7.11 -0.95 10.88
N ALA A 35 -7.72 0.13 10.42
CA ALA A 35 -7.14 0.93 9.33
C ALA A 35 -5.95 1.76 9.81
N ALA A 36 -6.03 2.34 11.01
CA ALA A 36 -4.92 3.05 11.64
C ALA A 36 -3.73 2.12 11.92
N THR A 37 -3.98 0.90 12.42
CA THR A 37 -2.94 -0.14 12.57
C THR A 37 -2.30 -0.49 11.23
N GLY A 38 -3.12 -0.64 10.18
CA GLY A 38 -2.61 -0.87 8.82
C GLY A 38 -1.68 0.25 8.35
N THR A 39 -2.07 1.50 8.56
CA THR A 39 -1.24 2.67 8.22
C THR A 39 0.12 2.61 8.93
N LEU A 40 0.15 2.24 10.20
CA LEU A 40 1.39 2.14 10.96
C LEU A 40 2.29 1.01 10.46
N ILE A 41 1.72 -0.14 10.07
CA ILE A 41 2.49 -1.25 9.48
C ILE A 41 3.08 -0.83 8.13
N HIS A 42 2.34 -0.10 7.28
CA HIS A 42 2.88 0.46 6.02
C HIS A 42 4.04 1.42 6.28
N GLU A 43 3.97 2.28 7.30
CA GLU A 43 5.08 3.16 7.68
C GLU A 43 6.32 2.36 8.10
N MET A 44 6.16 1.30 8.88
CA MET A 44 7.26 0.39 9.24
C MET A 44 7.93 -0.22 8.00
N CYS A 45 7.12 -0.72 7.06
CA CYS A 45 7.61 -1.28 5.80
C CYS A 45 8.38 -0.24 4.98
N GLU A 46 7.85 0.97 4.86
CA GLU A 46 8.50 2.07 4.16
C GLU A 46 9.86 2.42 4.80
N MET A 47 9.92 2.49 6.14
CA MET A 47 11.16 2.77 6.86
C MET A 47 12.23 1.70 6.60
N LEU A 48 11.86 0.42 6.64
CA LEU A 48 12.76 -0.69 6.35
C LEU A 48 13.24 -0.66 4.90
N LEU A 49 12.32 -0.58 3.93
CA LEU A 49 12.65 -0.60 2.51
C LEU A 49 13.51 0.61 2.08
N LYS A 50 13.32 1.77 2.72
CA LYS A 50 14.13 2.97 2.49
C LYS A 50 15.41 3.05 3.33
N GLY A 51 15.70 2.03 4.14
CA GLY A 51 16.92 1.96 4.99
C GLY A 51 17.01 3.09 6.02
N ARG A 52 15.88 3.58 6.55
CA ARG A 52 15.87 4.71 7.49
C ARG A 52 16.31 4.35 8.90
N LEU A 53 16.34 3.06 9.25
CA LEU A 53 16.67 2.60 10.61
C LEU A 53 18.18 2.48 10.86
N LYS A 54 19.01 2.58 9.82
CA LYS A 54 20.48 2.43 9.91
C LYS A 54 20.87 1.14 10.63
N ASP A 55 21.45 1.28 11.86
CA ASP A 55 21.98 0.18 12.67
C ASP A 55 20.96 -0.36 13.70
N MET A 56 19.71 0.11 13.67
CA MET A 56 18.66 -0.33 14.60
C MET A 56 17.72 -1.35 13.91
N THR A 57 17.25 -2.31 14.67
CA THR A 57 16.17 -3.18 14.19
C THR A 57 14.81 -2.47 14.31
N LEU A 58 13.82 -2.94 13.57
CA LEU A 58 12.44 -2.45 13.71
C LEU A 58 11.93 -2.65 15.14
N ARG A 59 12.30 -3.77 15.73
CA ARG A 59 11.97 -4.17 17.11
C ARG A 59 12.54 -3.17 18.13
N ASP A 60 13.80 -2.81 18.02
CA ASP A 60 14.44 -1.83 18.92
C ASP A 60 13.82 -0.44 18.80
N TYR A 61 13.38 -0.11 17.59
CA TYR A 61 12.83 1.22 17.32
C TYR A 61 11.36 1.35 17.72
N TRP A 62 10.52 0.30 17.51
CA TRP A 62 9.07 0.40 17.59
C TRP A 62 8.41 -0.42 18.70
N LEU A 63 8.92 -1.61 19.07
CA LEU A 63 8.23 -2.55 19.97
C LEU A 63 7.85 -1.91 21.30
N GLY A 64 6.59 -2.08 21.70
CA GLY A 64 6.03 -1.57 22.95
C GLY A 64 5.84 -0.04 22.97
N LYS A 65 6.14 0.67 21.89
CA LYS A 65 5.87 2.11 21.80
C LYS A 65 4.43 2.36 21.34
N VAL A 66 3.83 3.37 21.95
CA VAL A 66 2.50 3.86 21.54
C VAL A 66 2.69 4.92 20.47
N GLN A 67 1.99 4.76 19.36
CA GLN A 67 1.92 5.73 18.26
C GLN A 67 0.51 6.26 18.13
N VAL A 68 0.41 7.56 17.89
CA VAL A 68 -0.86 8.21 17.58
C VAL A 68 -1.02 8.24 16.06
N VAL A 69 -1.97 7.47 15.55
CA VAL A 69 -2.30 7.43 14.12
C VAL A 69 -3.74 7.87 13.96
N GLU A 70 -3.96 8.96 13.24
CA GLU A 70 -5.24 9.69 13.24
C GLU A 70 -5.60 10.06 14.70
N ASP A 71 -6.71 9.58 15.23
CA ASP A 71 -7.17 9.82 16.60
C ASP A 71 -7.01 8.59 17.51
N PHE A 72 -6.20 7.58 17.09
CA PHE A 72 -6.04 6.33 17.82
C PHE A 72 -4.63 6.18 18.39
N GLU A 73 -4.54 5.82 19.65
CA GLU A 73 -3.31 5.33 20.28
C GLU A 73 -3.15 3.84 19.97
N ILE A 74 -2.05 3.49 19.31
CA ILE A 74 -1.75 2.11 18.89
C ILE A 74 -0.41 1.73 19.50
N GLU A 75 -0.42 0.72 20.35
CA GLU A 75 0.79 0.09 20.87
C GLU A 75 1.31 -0.90 19.84
N VAL A 76 2.59 -0.76 19.46
CA VAL A 76 3.23 -1.64 18.49
C VAL A 76 3.56 -2.98 19.14
N ASP A 77 2.96 -4.04 18.62
CA ASP A 77 3.14 -5.41 19.07
C ASP A 77 4.07 -6.22 18.14
N GLU A 78 4.34 -7.45 18.56
CA GLU A 78 5.18 -8.41 17.82
C GLU A 78 4.57 -8.81 16.47
N ASP A 79 3.25 -8.91 16.38
CA ASP A 79 2.57 -9.32 15.15
C ASP A 79 2.69 -8.24 14.06
N MET A 80 2.63 -6.97 14.45
CA MET A 80 2.83 -5.84 13.55
C MET A 80 4.25 -5.82 13.00
N ILE A 81 5.25 -6.04 13.86
CA ILE A 81 6.66 -6.12 13.48
C ILE A 81 6.90 -7.29 12.53
N ALA A 82 6.43 -8.49 12.90
CA ALA A 82 6.56 -9.68 12.07
C ALA A 82 5.88 -9.53 10.70
N CYS A 83 4.73 -8.85 10.65
CA CYS A 83 4.05 -8.54 9.39
C CYS A 83 4.91 -7.65 8.49
N ALA A 84 5.50 -6.58 9.02
CA ALA A 84 6.36 -5.67 8.27
C ALA A 84 7.66 -6.37 7.80
N GLU A 85 8.31 -7.13 8.67
CA GLU A 85 9.54 -7.87 8.34
C GLU A 85 9.28 -8.91 7.25
N THR A 86 8.19 -9.67 7.34
CA THR A 86 7.79 -10.66 6.32
C THR A 86 7.54 -10.03 4.96
N TYR A 87 6.84 -8.90 4.92
CA TYR A 87 6.61 -8.16 3.69
C TYR A 87 7.92 -7.69 3.07
N VAL A 88 8.79 -7.08 3.85
CA VAL A 88 10.08 -6.55 3.38
C VAL A 88 10.99 -7.65 2.88
N GLU A 89 11.07 -8.79 3.58
CA GLU A 89 11.82 -9.97 3.13
C GLU A 89 11.30 -10.46 1.77
N TYR A 90 9.99 -10.56 1.62
CA TYR A 90 9.38 -10.93 0.34
C TYR A 90 9.73 -9.96 -0.78
N ILE A 91 9.70 -8.65 -0.52
CA ILE A 91 10.06 -7.62 -1.50
C ILE A 91 11.52 -7.76 -1.94
N HIS A 92 12.45 -7.90 -1.00
CA HIS A 92 13.86 -8.07 -1.34
C HIS A 92 14.12 -9.32 -2.17
N LYS A 93 13.53 -10.45 -1.78
CA LYS A 93 13.60 -11.69 -2.55
C LYS A 93 13.08 -11.51 -3.99
N ARG A 94 11.91 -10.92 -4.14
CA ARG A 94 11.32 -10.68 -5.48
C ARG A 94 12.14 -9.69 -6.30
N LYS A 95 12.70 -8.66 -5.67
CA LYS A 95 13.58 -7.70 -6.33
C LYS A 95 14.83 -8.38 -6.91
N GLU A 96 15.45 -9.26 -6.14
CA GLU A 96 16.62 -10.04 -6.58
C GLU A 96 16.26 -11.00 -7.73
N GLU A 97 15.19 -11.79 -7.58
CA GLU A 97 14.71 -12.71 -8.61
C GLU A 97 14.42 -12.03 -9.96
N LEU A 98 13.92 -10.80 -9.93
CA LEU A 98 13.58 -10.02 -11.11
C LEU A 98 14.71 -9.11 -11.58
N ASN A 99 15.82 -9.05 -10.85
CA ASN A 99 16.87 -8.04 -11.05
C ASN A 99 16.27 -6.64 -11.23
N ALA A 100 15.32 -6.29 -10.37
CA ALA A 100 14.43 -5.15 -10.58
C ALA A 100 14.90 -3.87 -9.89
N LYS A 101 14.56 -2.73 -10.50
CA LYS A 101 14.48 -1.45 -9.80
C LYS A 101 13.24 -1.44 -8.93
N MET A 102 13.38 -1.00 -7.68
CA MET A 102 12.29 -0.90 -6.71
C MET A 102 11.82 0.55 -6.56
N LEU A 103 10.51 0.75 -6.62
CA LEU A 103 9.84 2.00 -6.28
C LEU A 103 8.93 1.73 -5.07
N ILE A 104 8.93 2.64 -4.09
CA ILE A 104 8.24 2.51 -2.81
C ILE A 104 7.31 3.70 -2.64
N GLU A 105 6.05 3.45 -2.30
CA GLU A 105 5.00 4.46 -2.15
C GLU A 105 4.88 5.31 -3.44
N GLU A 106 4.84 4.60 -4.59
CA GLU A 106 4.84 5.26 -5.89
C GLU A 106 3.43 5.62 -6.35
N LYS A 107 3.26 6.86 -6.77
CA LYS A 107 1.97 7.37 -7.24
C LYS A 107 1.68 6.90 -8.66
N VAL A 108 0.57 6.21 -8.81
CA VAL A 108 0.10 5.66 -10.10
C VAL A 108 -1.14 6.42 -10.55
N TYR A 109 -1.16 6.82 -11.81
CA TYR A 109 -2.24 7.57 -12.43
C TYR A 109 -2.89 6.73 -13.54
N MET A 110 -4.20 6.94 -13.73
CA MET A 110 -4.99 6.34 -14.79
C MET A 110 -5.79 7.46 -15.49
N ASP A 111 -5.04 8.35 -16.16
CA ASP A 111 -5.60 9.55 -16.80
C ASP A 111 -6.57 9.21 -17.93
N GLU A 112 -6.45 8.01 -18.54
CA GLU A 112 -7.39 7.49 -19.54
C GLU A 112 -8.80 7.27 -18.97
N ILE A 113 -8.90 7.05 -17.65
CA ILE A 113 -10.19 6.95 -16.95
C ILE A 113 -10.62 8.35 -16.50
N SER A 114 -9.76 9.04 -15.81
CA SER A 114 -10.00 10.39 -15.29
C SER A 114 -8.71 10.97 -14.71
N THR A 115 -8.50 12.28 -14.82
CA THR A 115 -7.44 13.01 -14.10
C THR A 115 -7.57 12.94 -12.58
N LYS A 116 -8.70 12.43 -12.07
CA LYS A 116 -8.95 12.13 -10.66
C LYS A 116 -8.93 10.63 -10.33
N CYS A 117 -8.34 9.82 -11.24
CA CYS A 117 -8.13 8.40 -11.05
C CYS A 117 -6.65 8.14 -10.76
N PHE A 118 -6.31 8.03 -9.49
CA PHE A 118 -4.96 7.76 -9.04
C PHE A 118 -4.94 7.09 -7.66
N GLY A 119 -3.80 6.54 -7.31
CA GLY A 119 -3.53 5.95 -6.01
C GLY A 119 -2.03 5.83 -5.77
N THR A 120 -1.65 5.37 -4.60
CA THR A 120 -0.26 5.06 -4.25
C THR A 120 -0.11 3.55 -4.16
N ALA A 121 0.85 2.99 -4.89
CA ALA A 121 1.20 1.57 -4.81
C ALA A 121 2.32 1.41 -3.77
N ASP A 122 2.18 0.44 -2.87
CA ASP A 122 3.15 0.23 -1.79
C ASP A 122 4.53 -0.09 -2.36
N THR A 123 4.59 -1.05 -3.29
CA THR A 123 5.84 -1.40 -3.98
C THR A 123 5.60 -1.75 -5.44
N ILE A 124 6.42 -1.17 -6.32
CA ILE A 124 6.52 -1.54 -7.74
C ILE A 124 7.94 -2.01 -8.01
N LEU A 125 8.09 -3.19 -8.59
CA LEU A 125 9.35 -3.75 -9.04
C LEU A 125 9.37 -3.73 -10.57
N ILE A 126 10.38 -3.06 -11.13
CA ILE A 126 10.55 -2.90 -12.59
C ILE A 126 11.76 -3.73 -12.99
N GLY A 127 11.51 -4.91 -13.55
CA GLY A 127 12.50 -5.78 -14.17
C GLY A 127 12.67 -5.49 -15.65
N GLU A 128 13.51 -6.26 -16.32
CA GLU A 128 13.82 -6.08 -17.74
C GLU A 128 12.60 -6.36 -18.65
N ASP A 129 11.86 -7.42 -18.36
CA ASP A 129 10.76 -7.93 -19.18
C ASP A 129 9.39 -7.91 -18.49
N ARG A 130 9.34 -7.47 -17.23
CA ARG A 130 8.12 -7.50 -16.42
C ARG A 130 8.10 -6.47 -15.31
N ILE A 131 6.89 -6.10 -14.93
CA ILE A 131 6.60 -5.25 -13.76
C ILE A 131 5.82 -6.09 -12.75
N ALA A 132 6.19 -5.99 -11.47
CA ALA A 132 5.41 -6.55 -10.38
C ALA A 132 4.90 -5.42 -9.47
N VAL A 133 3.60 -5.42 -9.21
CA VAL A 133 2.96 -4.54 -8.21
C VAL A 133 2.62 -5.40 -7.01
N ILE A 134 3.08 -4.97 -5.85
CA ILE A 134 2.92 -5.69 -4.60
C ILE A 134 2.31 -4.74 -3.58
N ASP A 135 1.21 -5.16 -2.98
CA ASP A 135 0.37 -4.38 -2.08
C ASP A 135 0.21 -5.13 -0.76
N LEU A 136 0.53 -4.48 0.34
CA LEU A 136 0.44 -5.06 1.66
C LEU A 136 -1.00 -5.03 2.17
N LYS A 137 -1.47 -6.17 2.65
CA LYS A 137 -2.76 -6.30 3.33
C LYS A 137 -2.54 -6.86 4.73
N SER A 138 -2.45 -5.98 5.71
CA SER A 138 -2.25 -6.33 7.12
C SER A 138 -3.55 -6.70 7.86
N GLY A 139 -4.70 -6.64 7.18
CA GLY A 139 -6.01 -6.94 7.76
C GLY A 139 -6.26 -8.44 7.98
N LYS A 140 -7.21 -8.76 8.88
CA LYS A 140 -7.62 -10.14 9.17
C LYS A 140 -8.48 -10.79 8.08
N TRP A 141 -8.94 -10.03 7.09
CA TRP A 141 -9.80 -10.51 6.02
C TRP A 141 -8.97 -10.96 4.82
N GLY A 142 -9.29 -12.14 4.31
CA GLY A 142 -8.68 -12.63 3.07
C GLY A 142 -9.04 -11.71 1.90
N VAL A 143 -8.09 -11.53 0.99
CA VAL A 143 -8.26 -10.75 -0.23
C VAL A 143 -8.18 -11.71 -1.42
N ASP A 144 -9.11 -11.58 -2.37
CA ASP A 144 -9.06 -12.35 -3.60
C ASP A 144 -7.78 -12.02 -4.37
N VAL A 145 -7.00 -13.06 -4.67
CA VAL A 145 -5.75 -12.93 -5.43
C VAL A 145 -6.04 -12.86 -6.93
N GLU A 146 -6.98 -13.69 -7.40
CA GLU A 146 -7.36 -13.74 -8.80
C GLU A 146 -8.27 -12.57 -9.16
N ARG A 147 -7.96 -11.91 -10.29
CA ARG A 147 -8.74 -10.79 -10.84
C ARG A 147 -8.92 -9.64 -9.85
N ASN A 148 -7.98 -9.45 -8.96
CA ASN A 148 -7.97 -8.34 -8.00
C ASN A 148 -7.92 -7.01 -8.77
N LYS A 149 -9.01 -6.24 -8.70
CA LYS A 149 -9.18 -4.99 -9.47
C LYS A 149 -8.16 -3.94 -9.07
N GLN A 150 -7.80 -3.87 -7.79
CA GLN A 150 -6.80 -2.95 -7.29
C GLN A 150 -5.43 -3.25 -7.92
N LEU A 151 -4.96 -4.49 -7.86
CA LEU A 151 -3.66 -4.89 -8.43
C LEU A 151 -3.65 -4.76 -9.96
N MET A 152 -4.77 -5.10 -10.63
CA MET A 152 -4.88 -4.97 -12.08
C MET A 152 -4.76 -3.52 -12.53
N ILE A 153 -5.45 -2.58 -11.88
CA ILE A 153 -5.41 -1.17 -12.27
C ILE A 153 -4.08 -0.51 -11.90
N TYR A 154 -3.46 -0.88 -10.78
CA TYR A 154 -2.09 -0.44 -10.47
C TYR A 154 -1.08 -0.97 -11.50
N GLY A 155 -1.23 -2.25 -11.90
CA GLY A 155 -0.39 -2.86 -12.94
C GLY A 155 -0.52 -2.15 -14.29
N LEU A 156 -1.74 -1.83 -14.72
CA LEU A 156 -1.98 -1.07 -15.96
C LEU A 156 -1.36 0.32 -15.90
N GLY A 157 -1.56 1.05 -14.82
CA GLY A 157 -0.98 2.39 -14.66
C GLY A 157 0.55 2.37 -14.55
N ALA A 158 1.12 1.34 -13.94
CA ALA A 158 2.58 1.16 -13.92
C ALA A 158 3.12 0.85 -15.32
N LEU A 159 2.49 -0.03 -16.09
CA LEU A 159 2.87 -0.35 -17.48
C LEU A 159 2.75 0.84 -18.44
N ALA A 160 1.82 1.75 -18.19
CA ALA A 160 1.67 2.96 -19.00
C ALA A 160 2.79 3.98 -18.75
N ARG A 161 3.48 3.87 -17.60
CA ARG A 161 4.48 4.85 -17.17
C ARG A 161 5.92 4.35 -17.29
N TYR A 162 6.16 3.08 -17.15
CA TYR A 162 7.48 2.45 -17.08
C TYR A 162 7.67 1.41 -18.18
#